data_cee17714e5e0e50844b558e422058fa1
#
_entry.id   cee17714e5e0e50844b558e422058fa1
#
_cell.length_a   1.000
_cell.length_b   1.000
_cell.length_c   1.000
_cell.angle_alpha   90.00
_cell.angle_beta   90.00
_cell.angle_gamma   90.00
#
_symmetry.space_group_name_H-M   'P 1'
#
loop_
_entity.id
_entity.type
_entity.pdbx_description
1 polymer ?
#
loop_
_entity_poly.entity_id
_entity_poly.type
_entity_poly.pdbx_seq_one_letter_code
_entity_poly.pdbx_strand_id
1 'polypeptide(L)'
;MAIIKPFKGIRPPKELVEQVASRPYDVLNSEEAREEAKGNEKSLYHIIKPEIDFPAGTDEHDPKVYEKAAENFQMFQDKGWLVQDEKENYYVYAQTMNGKTQYGLVVGAYVPDYMNGVIKKHELTRRDKEEDRMKHVRVNNANIEPVFFAYPDNAELDAIVKKYTSQRPEYDFIAPVSYTHLRAHETSL
;
A
#
# COMPACT_ATOMS: atom_id res chain seq x y z
N MET A 1 24.40 -3.43 5.33
CA MET A 1 23.39 -2.39 4.97
C MET A 1 22.43 -3.05 4.00
N ALA A 2 21.12 -2.86 4.15
CA ALA A 2 20.14 -3.43 3.23
C ALA A 2 20.22 -2.75 1.86
N ILE A 3 20.02 -3.52 0.79
CA ILE A 3 19.98 -3.04 -0.59
C ILE A 3 18.55 -2.64 -0.92
N ILE A 4 18.36 -1.42 -1.40
CA ILE A 4 17.09 -0.89 -1.85
C ILE A 4 17.15 -0.44 -3.31
N LYS A 5 16.00 -0.48 -4.00
CA LYS A 5 15.86 -0.05 -5.39
C LYS A 5 14.62 0.80 -5.60
N PRO A 6 14.65 1.73 -6.57
CA PRO A 6 13.44 2.36 -7.05
C PRO A 6 12.58 1.36 -7.81
N PHE A 7 11.32 1.70 -8.02
CA PHE A 7 10.39 0.88 -8.80
C PHE A 7 9.31 1.77 -9.45
N LYS A 8 8.60 1.21 -10.42
CA LYS A 8 7.45 1.86 -11.04
C LYS A 8 6.20 1.59 -10.21
N GLY A 9 5.81 2.56 -9.38
CA GLY A 9 4.60 2.45 -8.57
C GLY A 9 3.34 2.42 -9.43
N ILE A 10 2.34 1.65 -8.99
CA ILE A 10 0.99 1.72 -9.54
C ILE A 10 0.16 2.45 -8.50
N ARG A 11 -0.39 3.59 -8.86
CA ARG A 11 -1.03 4.50 -7.90
C ARG A 11 -2.14 5.32 -8.54
N PRO A 12 -3.10 5.83 -7.74
CA PRO A 12 -4.20 6.61 -8.30
C PRO A 12 -3.71 7.96 -8.85
N PRO A 13 -4.38 8.52 -9.87
CA PRO A 13 -4.29 9.94 -10.18
C PRO A 13 -4.62 10.80 -8.96
N LYS A 14 -4.04 11.99 -8.90
CA LYS A 14 -4.17 12.90 -7.74
C LYS A 14 -5.62 13.19 -7.36
N GLU A 15 -6.47 13.38 -8.33
CA GLU A 15 -7.90 13.68 -8.17
C GLU A 15 -8.73 12.50 -7.67
N LEU A 16 -8.18 11.28 -7.73
CA LEU A 16 -8.85 10.05 -7.30
C LEU A 16 -8.29 9.48 -6.00
N VAL A 17 -7.18 10.00 -5.48
CA VAL A 17 -6.47 9.40 -4.35
C VAL A 17 -7.35 9.20 -3.12
N GLU A 18 -8.21 10.18 -2.78
CA GLU A 18 -9.11 10.08 -1.63
C GLU A 18 -10.21 9.03 -1.82
N GLN A 19 -10.63 8.80 -3.08
CA GLN A 19 -11.63 7.78 -3.40
C GLN A 19 -11.04 6.37 -3.42
N VAL A 20 -9.76 6.25 -3.79
CA VAL A 20 -9.06 4.96 -3.87
C VAL A 20 -8.49 4.54 -2.52
N ALA A 21 -7.99 5.49 -1.73
CA ALA A 21 -7.35 5.20 -0.45
C ALA A 21 -8.25 4.41 0.50
N SER A 22 -7.69 3.39 1.13
CA SER A 22 -8.36 2.54 2.12
C SER A 22 -7.45 2.33 3.33
N ARG A 23 -8.02 1.81 4.42
CA ARG A 23 -7.23 1.27 5.53
C ARG A 23 -6.58 -0.06 5.13
N PRO A 24 -5.51 -0.51 5.83
CA PRO A 24 -4.95 -1.84 5.66
C PRO A 24 -6.02 -2.94 5.83
N TYR A 25 -5.84 -4.04 5.09
CA TYR A 25 -6.82 -5.14 5.04
C TYR A 25 -7.11 -5.81 6.39
N ASP A 26 -6.16 -5.75 7.32
CA ASP A 26 -6.18 -6.45 8.60
C ASP A 26 -6.78 -5.63 9.76
N VAL A 27 -7.12 -4.37 9.52
CA VAL A 27 -7.75 -3.50 10.54
C VAL A 27 -9.27 -3.49 10.50
N LEU A 28 -9.85 -4.21 9.54
CA LEU A 28 -11.29 -4.29 9.31
C LEU A 28 -11.72 -5.73 9.01
N ASN A 29 -12.90 -6.10 9.50
CA ASN A 29 -13.57 -7.29 9.01
C ASN A 29 -14.27 -7.01 7.66
N SER A 30 -14.78 -8.06 7.00
CA SER A 30 -15.39 -7.94 5.66
C SER A 30 -16.68 -7.11 5.65
N GLU A 31 -17.47 -7.12 6.73
CA GLU A 31 -18.69 -6.32 6.82
C GLU A 31 -18.37 -4.83 6.98
N GLU A 32 -17.40 -4.50 7.81
CA GLU A 32 -16.91 -3.13 7.98
C GLU A 32 -16.34 -2.58 6.67
N ALA A 33 -15.53 -3.38 5.96
CA ALA A 33 -14.97 -3.00 4.66
C ALA A 33 -16.07 -2.81 3.61
N ARG A 34 -17.12 -3.64 3.61
CA ARG A 34 -18.28 -3.51 2.73
C ARG A 34 -19.04 -2.21 2.99
N GLU A 35 -19.25 -1.86 4.25
CA GLU A 35 -19.96 -0.60 4.58
C GLU A 35 -19.12 0.63 4.23
N GLU A 36 -17.78 0.59 4.45
CA GLU A 36 -16.89 1.70 4.05
C GLU A 36 -16.77 1.85 2.52
N ALA A 37 -16.77 0.76 1.78
CA ALA A 37 -16.75 0.80 0.30
C ALA A 37 -18.09 1.14 -0.33
N LYS A 38 -19.17 1.18 0.46
CA LYS A 38 -20.53 1.34 -0.06
C LYS A 38 -20.72 2.62 -0.89
N GLY A 39 -21.10 2.42 -2.15
CA GLY A 39 -21.28 3.51 -3.10
C GLY A 39 -19.98 4.09 -3.67
N ASN A 40 -18.84 3.51 -3.33
CA ASN A 40 -17.53 3.88 -3.87
C ASN A 40 -16.90 2.70 -4.64
N GLU A 41 -17.20 2.59 -5.92
CA GLU A 41 -16.63 1.56 -6.80
C GLU A 41 -15.11 1.67 -7.03
N LYS A 42 -14.48 2.78 -6.59
CA LYS A 42 -13.04 3.02 -6.70
C LYS A 42 -12.28 2.68 -5.42
N SER A 43 -12.98 2.27 -4.36
CA SER A 43 -12.31 1.91 -3.11
C SER A 43 -11.33 0.75 -3.32
N LEU A 44 -10.10 0.88 -2.82
CA LEU A 44 -9.09 -0.18 -2.89
C LEU A 44 -9.54 -1.47 -2.19
N TYR A 45 -10.55 -1.40 -1.30
CA TYR A 45 -11.12 -2.61 -0.69
C TYR A 45 -11.61 -3.63 -1.71
N HIS A 46 -12.11 -3.22 -2.87
CA HIS A 46 -12.49 -4.14 -3.95
C HIS A 46 -11.33 -5.00 -4.46
N ILE A 47 -10.08 -4.59 -4.18
CA ILE A 47 -8.88 -5.35 -4.57
C ILE A 47 -8.29 -6.09 -3.36
N ILE A 48 -8.18 -5.44 -2.20
CA ILE A 48 -7.50 -6.01 -1.01
C ILE A 48 -8.42 -6.85 -0.13
N LYS A 49 -9.75 -6.65 -0.25
CA LYS A 49 -10.82 -7.41 0.43
C LYS A 49 -11.96 -7.75 -0.57
N PRO A 50 -11.65 -8.45 -1.68
CA PRO A 50 -12.58 -8.64 -2.79
C PRO A 50 -13.81 -9.47 -2.44
N GLU A 51 -13.83 -10.14 -1.28
CA GLU A 51 -15.01 -10.82 -0.74
C GLU A 51 -16.19 -9.87 -0.50
N ILE A 52 -15.95 -8.55 -0.43
CA ILE A 52 -17.04 -7.56 -0.31
C ILE A 52 -17.92 -7.48 -1.56
N ASP A 53 -17.43 -7.93 -2.71
CA ASP A 53 -18.18 -7.97 -3.99
C ASP A 53 -19.07 -9.20 -4.10
N PHE A 54 -19.05 -10.10 -3.12
CA PHE A 54 -19.87 -11.29 -3.06
C PHE A 54 -20.94 -11.18 -1.95
N PRO A 55 -21.92 -12.08 -1.87
CA PRO A 55 -22.88 -12.13 -0.77
C PRO A 55 -22.18 -12.20 0.60
N ALA A 56 -22.78 -11.60 1.62
CA ALA A 56 -22.30 -11.66 2.99
C ALA A 56 -22.08 -13.12 3.43
N GLY A 57 -20.99 -13.36 4.20
CA GLY A 57 -20.59 -14.70 4.63
C GLY A 57 -19.82 -15.51 3.58
N THR A 58 -19.46 -14.93 2.43
CA THR A 58 -18.52 -15.57 1.51
C THR A 58 -17.16 -15.74 2.19
N ASP A 59 -16.57 -16.94 2.08
CA ASP A 59 -15.23 -17.22 2.59
C ASP A 59 -14.18 -16.35 1.88
N GLU A 60 -13.46 -15.55 2.63
CA GLU A 60 -12.38 -14.68 2.12
C GLU A 60 -11.25 -15.46 1.43
N HIS A 61 -11.14 -16.77 1.69
CA HIS A 61 -10.14 -17.67 1.12
C HIS A 61 -10.64 -18.53 -0.05
N ASP A 62 -11.90 -18.33 -0.48
CA ASP A 62 -12.44 -19.01 -1.66
C ASP A 62 -11.64 -18.61 -2.93
N PRO A 63 -11.21 -19.54 -3.79
CA PRO A 63 -10.48 -19.23 -5.02
C PRO A 63 -11.09 -18.12 -5.88
N LYS A 64 -12.42 -18.07 -5.99
CA LYS A 64 -13.13 -17.02 -6.75
C LYS A 64 -12.90 -15.60 -6.21
N VAL A 65 -12.61 -15.49 -4.89
CA VAL A 65 -12.32 -14.20 -4.24
C VAL A 65 -10.96 -13.67 -4.71
N TYR A 66 -9.95 -14.53 -4.82
CA TYR A 66 -8.64 -14.14 -5.38
C TYR A 66 -8.73 -13.80 -6.86
N GLU A 67 -9.52 -14.55 -7.64
CA GLU A 67 -9.78 -14.25 -9.06
C GLU A 67 -10.42 -12.86 -9.19
N LYS A 68 -11.37 -12.55 -8.31
CA LYS A 68 -12.01 -11.22 -8.25
C LYS A 68 -11.03 -10.10 -7.92
N ALA A 69 -10.07 -10.33 -7.04
CA ALA A 69 -9.00 -9.37 -6.78
C ALA A 69 -8.24 -9.01 -8.06
N ALA A 70 -7.84 -10.02 -8.84
CA ALA A 70 -7.12 -9.83 -10.09
C ALA A 70 -7.97 -9.12 -11.17
N GLU A 71 -9.24 -9.49 -11.30
CA GLU A 71 -10.18 -8.81 -12.19
C GLU A 71 -10.34 -7.33 -11.83
N ASN A 72 -10.54 -7.03 -10.54
CA ASN A 72 -10.70 -5.68 -10.06
C ASN A 72 -9.42 -4.87 -10.24
N PHE A 73 -8.24 -5.45 -9.97
CA PHE A 73 -6.95 -4.77 -10.16
C PHE A 73 -6.72 -4.42 -11.63
N GLN A 74 -7.05 -5.32 -12.56
CA GLN A 74 -6.99 -5.02 -13.99
C GLN A 74 -8.01 -3.96 -14.40
N MET A 75 -9.26 -4.07 -13.94
CA MET A 75 -10.31 -3.08 -14.21
C MET A 75 -9.94 -1.68 -13.73
N PHE A 76 -9.32 -1.55 -12.55
CA PHE A 76 -8.86 -0.26 -12.03
C PHE A 76 -7.81 0.37 -12.94
N GLN A 77 -6.91 -0.42 -13.51
CA GLN A 77 -5.92 0.06 -14.47
C GLN A 77 -6.57 0.44 -15.80
N ASP A 78 -7.47 -0.38 -16.33
CA ASP A 78 -8.18 -0.11 -17.59
C ASP A 78 -9.04 1.16 -17.52
N LYS A 79 -9.61 1.45 -16.35
CA LYS A 79 -10.37 2.68 -16.10
C LYS A 79 -9.50 3.89 -15.74
N GLY A 80 -8.19 3.72 -15.62
CA GLY A 80 -7.27 4.78 -15.20
C GLY A 80 -7.43 5.22 -13.75
N TRP A 81 -8.05 4.39 -12.90
CA TRP A 81 -8.13 4.65 -11.46
C TRP A 81 -6.83 4.31 -10.73
N LEU A 82 -6.05 3.42 -11.31
CA LEU A 82 -4.66 3.14 -10.97
C LEU A 82 -3.80 3.25 -12.22
N VAL A 83 -2.70 3.96 -12.13
CA VAL A 83 -1.79 4.19 -13.27
C VAL A 83 -0.37 3.85 -12.83
N GLN A 84 0.35 3.12 -13.68
CA GLN A 84 1.76 2.82 -13.43
C GLN A 84 2.63 4.01 -13.84
N ASP A 85 3.56 4.39 -12.97
CA ASP A 85 4.53 5.42 -13.27
C ASP A 85 5.41 5.05 -14.48
N GLU A 86 5.75 6.03 -15.30
CA GLU A 86 6.61 5.81 -16.48
C GLU A 86 8.06 5.48 -16.10
N LYS A 87 8.52 6.02 -14.95
CA LYS A 87 9.89 5.87 -14.46
C LYS A 87 9.93 5.15 -13.13
N GLU A 88 11.07 4.55 -12.83
CA GLU A 88 11.34 4.00 -11.50
C GLU A 88 11.64 5.14 -10.52
N ASN A 89 10.93 5.14 -9.40
CA ASN A 89 11.02 6.17 -8.36
C ASN A 89 11.18 5.55 -6.98
N TYR A 90 11.71 6.34 -6.06
CA TYR A 90 11.49 6.20 -4.63
C TYR A 90 10.34 7.10 -4.23
N TYR A 91 9.59 6.74 -3.20
CA TYR A 91 8.48 7.58 -2.73
C TYR A 91 8.70 7.96 -1.28
N VAL A 92 8.51 9.23 -0.95
CA VAL A 92 8.48 9.69 0.43
C VAL A 92 7.04 9.75 0.88
N TYR A 93 6.74 8.99 1.90
CA TYR A 93 5.42 8.89 2.52
C TYR A 93 5.43 9.59 3.86
N ALA A 94 4.48 10.48 4.10
CA ALA A 94 4.31 11.17 5.37
C ALA A 94 2.94 10.87 5.96
N GLN A 95 2.92 10.41 7.19
CA GLN A 95 1.72 10.12 7.96
C GLN A 95 1.70 10.99 9.20
N THR A 96 0.68 11.81 9.35
CA THR A 96 0.48 12.64 10.53
C THR A 96 -0.69 12.12 11.35
N MET A 97 -0.41 11.74 12.58
CA MET A 97 -1.40 11.28 13.55
C MET A 97 -1.17 11.97 14.90
N ASN A 98 -2.23 12.49 15.51
CA ASN A 98 -2.15 13.20 16.80
C ASN A 98 -1.10 14.34 16.80
N GLY A 99 -1.00 15.08 15.70
CA GLY A 99 -0.06 16.19 15.55
C GLY A 99 1.42 15.80 15.37
N LYS A 100 1.72 14.50 15.26
CA LYS A 100 3.07 14.01 14.97
C LYS A 100 3.13 13.46 13.56
N THR A 101 4.11 13.94 12.77
CA THR A 101 4.37 13.44 11.42
C THR A 101 5.51 12.45 11.44
N GLN A 102 5.28 11.28 10.88
CA GLN A 102 6.28 10.26 10.61
C GLN A 102 6.52 10.19 9.10
N TYR A 103 7.78 10.13 8.71
CA TYR A 103 8.18 9.98 7.33
C TYR A 103 8.72 8.58 7.09
N GLY A 104 8.39 8.01 5.93
CA GLY A 104 8.88 6.73 5.47
C GLY A 104 9.31 6.79 4.00
N LEU A 105 10.15 5.85 3.60
CA LEU A 105 10.54 5.64 2.21
C LEU A 105 9.87 4.37 1.70
N VAL A 106 9.13 4.47 0.59
CA VAL A 106 8.59 3.31 -0.11
C VAL A 106 9.58 2.92 -1.20
N VAL A 107 10.11 1.70 -1.11
CA VAL A 107 11.24 1.22 -1.90
C VAL A 107 11.09 -0.28 -2.21
N GLY A 108 11.76 -0.76 -3.24
CA GLY A 108 11.98 -2.19 -3.43
C GLY A 108 13.12 -2.67 -2.52
N ALA A 109 12.82 -3.55 -1.56
CA ALA A 109 13.83 -4.17 -0.70
C ALA A 109 14.36 -5.46 -1.32
N TYR A 110 15.68 -5.70 -1.20
CA TYR A 110 16.31 -6.91 -1.74
C TYR A 110 15.97 -8.13 -0.87
N VAL A 111 15.21 -9.06 -1.41
CA VAL A 111 14.70 -10.25 -0.70
C VAL A 111 15.80 -11.07 -0.03
N PRO A 112 16.98 -11.33 -0.64
CA PRO A 112 18.05 -12.04 0.04
C PRO A 112 18.53 -11.40 1.33
N ASP A 113 18.45 -10.07 1.48
CA ASP A 113 18.81 -9.39 2.73
C ASP A 113 17.85 -9.75 3.89
N TYR A 114 16.58 -10.02 3.58
CA TYR A 114 15.64 -10.58 4.53
C TYR A 114 15.95 -12.03 4.87
N MET A 115 16.27 -12.84 3.86
CA MET A 115 16.60 -14.26 4.06
C MET A 115 17.90 -14.47 4.84
N ASN A 116 18.89 -13.58 4.64
CA ASN A 116 20.21 -13.64 5.29
C ASN A 116 20.25 -12.90 6.64
N GLY A 117 19.11 -12.31 7.09
CA GLY A 117 19.00 -11.62 8.36
C GLY A 117 19.68 -10.24 8.42
N VAL A 118 20.04 -9.65 7.28
CA VAL A 118 20.42 -8.22 7.18
C VAL A 118 19.21 -7.35 7.53
N ILE A 119 18.05 -7.68 6.96
CA ILE A 119 16.75 -7.16 7.41
C ILE A 119 16.26 -8.09 8.52
N LYS A 120 16.11 -7.55 9.73
CA LYS A 120 15.69 -8.34 10.89
C LYS A 120 14.22 -8.63 10.87
N LYS A 121 13.84 -9.85 11.23
CA LYS A 121 12.44 -10.21 11.48
C LYS A 121 11.99 -9.62 12.81
N HIS A 122 10.83 -8.99 12.83
CA HIS A 122 10.24 -8.43 14.04
C HIS A 122 9.55 -9.52 14.87
N GLU A 123 8.77 -10.37 14.20
CA GLU A 123 7.96 -11.43 14.83
C GLU A 123 7.84 -12.64 13.90
N LEU A 124 7.28 -13.72 14.43
CA LEU A 124 6.89 -14.88 13.64
C LEU A 124 5.51 -14.62 13.03
N THR A 125 5.47 -14.47 11.74
CA THR A 125 4.22 -14.30 10.99
C THR A 125 3.37 -15.56 11.09
N ARG A 126 2.06 -15.41 11.26
CA ARG A 126 1.12 -16.54 11.20
C ARG A 126 1.09 -17.11 9.79
N ARG A 127 1.24 -18.42 9.68
CA ARG A 127 1.34 -19.12 8.40
C ARG A 127 0.11 -18.94 7.51
N ASP A 128 -1.09 -18.96 8.10
CA ASP A 128 -2.35 -18.73 7.38
C ASP A 128 -2.40 -17.35 6.71
N LYS A 129 -1.95 -16.31 7.41
CA LYS A 129 -1.88 -14.95 6.87
C LYS A 129 -0.79 -14.80 5.79
N GLU A 130 0.35 -15.45 5.99
CA GLU A 130 1.43 -15.46 5.00
C GLU A 130 0.97 -16.15 3.69
N GLU A 131 0.32 -17.32 3.78
CA GLU A 131 -0.22 -18.05 2.63
C GLU A 131 -1.28 -17.24 1.88
N ASP A 132 -2.15 -16.53 2.60
CA ASP A 132 -3.17 -15.66 2.03
C ASP A 132 -2.53 -14.50 1.25
N ARG A 133 -1.61 -13.75 1.88
CA ARG A 133 -0.92 -12.64 1.20
C ARG A 133 -0.09 -13.10 -0.01
N MET A 134 0.56 -14.26 0.08
CA MET A 134 1.25 -14.85 -1.07
C MET A 134 0.32 -15.14 -2.25
N LYS A 135 -0.91 -15.61 -1.99
CA LYS A 135 -1.91 -15.81 -3.05
C LYS A 135 -2.30 -14.48 -3.69
N HIS A 136 -2.63 -13.47 -2.88
CA HIS A 136 -2.93 -12.13 -3.39
C HIS A 136 -1.82 -11.56 -4.28
N VAL A 137 -0.56 -11.64 -3.84
CA VAL A 137 0.58 -11.18 -4.65
C VAL A 137 0.69 -11.96 -5.96
N ARG A 138 0.46 -13.28 -5.94
CA ARG A 138 0.57 -14.12 -7.14
C ARG A 138 -0.52 -13.81 -8.17
N VAL A 139 -1.78 -13.69 -7.74
CA VAL A 139 -2.89 -13.46 -8.67
C VAL A 139 -2.85 -12.06 -9.28
N ASN A 140 -2.46 -11.07 -8.49
CA ASN A 140 -2.36 -9.69 -8.95
C ASN A 140 -1.03 -9.39 -9.67
N ASN A 141 -0.03 -10.26 -9.55
CA ASN A 141 1.35 -10.00 -9.98
C ASN A 141 1.88 -8.64 -9.46
N ALA A 142 1.45 -8.25 -8.28
CA ALA A 142 1.77 -6.98 -7.65
C ALA A 142 1.76 -7.10 -6.13
N ASN A 143 2.60 -6.33 -5.46
CA ASN A 143 2.56 -6.15 -4.01
C ASN A 143 1.72 -4.91 -3.69
N ILE A 144 0.44 -5.10 -3.42
CA ILE A 144 -0.53 -4.01 -3.24
C ILE A 144 -0.43 -3.40 -1.84
N GLU A 145 -0.03 -4.19 -0.85
CA GLU A 145 0.13 -3.76 0.54
C GLU A 145 1.60 -3.88 0.96
N PRO A 146 2.36 -2.76 0.94
CA PRO A 146 3.77 -2.76 1.30
C PRO A 146 4.01 -3.16 2.74
N VAL A 147 5.10 -3.90 2.99
CA VAL A 147 5.53 -4.29 4.33
C VAL A 147 6.20 -3.09 5.02
N PHE A 148 5.87 -2.88 6.29
CA PHE A 148 6.50 -1.83 7.10
C PHE A 148 7.82 -2.33 7.71
N PHE A 149 8.88 -1.56 7.52
CA PHE A 149 10.19 -1.77 8.14
C PHE A 149 10.62 -0.54 8.94
N ALA A 150 11.35 -0.78 10.02
CA ALA A 150 12.06 0.28 10.74
C ALA A 150 13.56 0.21 10.42
N TYR A 151 14.22 1.36 10.37
CA TYR A 151 15.67 1.46 10.19
C TYR A 151 16.26 2.44 11.21
N PRO A 152 17.55 2.27 11.59
CA PRO A 152 18.23 3.22 12.47
C PRO A 152 18.34 4.59 11.82
N ASP A 153 18.38 5.63 12.63
CA ASP A 153 18.59 7.01 12.17
C ASP A 153 19.77 7.10 11.20
N ASN A 154 19.57 7.81 10.11
CA ASN A 154 20.59 8.01 9.08
C ASN A 154 20.53 9.45 8.57
N ALA A 155 21.54 10.23 8.91
CA ALA A 155 21.57 11.66 8.61
C ALA A 155 21.54 11.98 7.10
N GLU A 156 22.06 11.10 6.24
CA GLU A 156 22.01 11.30 4.78
C GLU A 156 20.60 11.09 4.27
N LEU A 157 19.90 10.03 4.71
CA LEU A 157 18.50 9.79 4.38
C LEU A 157 17.61 10.90 4.92
N ASP A 158 17.83 11.35 6.15
CA ASP A 158 17.07 12.44 6.76
C ASP A 158 17.22 13.74 5.97
N ALA A 159 18.43 14.05 5.48
CA ALA A 159 18.68 15.22 4.64
C ALA A 159 17.93 15.11 3.30
N ILE A 160 17.90 13.94 2.68
CA ILE A 160 17.16 13.67 1.45
C ILE A 160 15.66 13.83 1.70
N VAL A 161 15.12 13.16 2.71
CA VAL A 161 13.69 13.26 3.07
C VAL A 161 13.32 14.72 3.32
N LYS A 162 14.11 15.46 4.11
CA LYS A 162 13.87 16.88 4.38
C LYS A 162 13.86 17.72 3.11
N LYS A 163 14.77 17.47 2.17
CA LYS A 163 14.82 18.18 0.88
C LYS A 163 13.52 18.00 0.08
N TYR A 164 13.00 16.79 0.01
CA TYR A 164 11.78 16.51 -0.76
C TYR A 164 10.52 16.95 -0.02
N THR A 165 10.44 16.79 1.29
CA THR A 165 9.28 17.19 2.09
C THR A 165 9.15 18.69 2.28
N SER A 166 10.18 19.48 1.93
CA SER A 166 10.08 20.94 1.84
C SER A 166 9.37 21.43 0.58
N GLN A 167 9.13 20.55 -0.38
CA GLN A 167 8.40 20.84 -1.62
C GLN A 167 6.91 20.54 -1.43
N ARG A 168 6.09 21.00 -2.38
CA ARG A 168 4.65 20.67 -2.37
C ARG A 168 4.49 19.17 -2.64
N PRO A 169 3.76 18.43 -1.78
CA PRO A 169 3.51 17.03 -2.01
C PRO A 169 2.63 16.80 -3.23
N GLU A 170 2.76 15.65 -3.85
CA GLU A 170 1.86 15.22 -4.92
C GLU A 170 0.48 14.88 -4.38
N TYR A 171 0.42 14.14 -3.27
CA TYR A 171 -0.79 13.84 -2.52
C TYR A 171 -0.75 14.54 -1.17
N ASP A 172 -1.86 15.14 -0.79
CA ASP A 172 -2.02 15.82 0.50
C ASP A 172 -3.50 15.76 0.88
N PHE A 173 -3.88 14.81 1.73
CA PHE A 173 -5.27 14.57 2.10
C PHE A 173 -5.41 13.96 3.50
N ILE A 174 -6.61 14.02 4.04
CA ILE A 174 -6.96 13.39 5.31
C ILE A 174 -7.61 12.05 5.00
N ALA A 175 -7.01 10.96 5.48
CA ALA A 175 -7.58 9.63 5.31
C ALA A 175 -8.91 9.53 6.05
N PRO A 176 -9.96 8.96 5.42
CA PRO A 176 -11.34 9.04 5.92
C PRO A 176 -11.57 8.40 7.29
N VAL A 177 -10.64 7.64 7.82
CA VAL A 177 -10.91 6.73 8.92
C VAL A 177 -9.98 6.85 10.13
N SER A 178 -8.96 7.61 10.01
CA SER A 178 -8.17 8.06 11.15
C SER A 178 -7.89 9.52 10.86
N TYR A 179 -7.90 10.36 11.83
CA TYR A 179 -7.47 11.75 11.70
C TYR A 179 -6.01 11.84 11.23
N THR A 180 -5.64 10.94 10.29
CA THR A 180 -4.31 10.76 9.73
C THR A 180 -4.23 11.55 8.43
N HIS A 181 -3.38 12.53 8.43
CA HIS A 181 -3.06 13.32 7.25
C HIS A 181 -1.96 12.62 6.46
N LEU A 182 -2.23 12.28 5.21
CA LEU A 182 -1.30 11.59 4.33
C LEU A 182 -0.70 12.54 3.31
N ARG A 183 0.61 12.47 3.15
CA ARG A 183 1.36 13.18 2.10
C ARG A 183 2.33 12.23 1.42
N ALA A 184 2.41 12.30 0.13
CA ALA A 184 3.37 11.53 -0.64
C ALA A 184 4.12 12.42 -1.62
N HIS A 185 5.41 12.15 -1.76
CA HIS A 185 6.31 12.80 -2.71
C HIS A 185 6.97 11.74 -3.57
N GLU A 186 6.91 11.93 -4.86
CA GLU A 186 7.68 11.15 -5.82
C GLU A 186 9.11 11.69 -5.92
N THR A 187 10.09 10.82 -5.93
CA THR A 187 11.49 11.21 -6.08
C THR A 187 12.21 10.30 -7.06
N SER A 188 12.77 10.87 -8.13
CA SER A 188 13.82 10.25 -8.93
C SER A 188 15.17 10.67 -8.37
N LEU A 189 15.87 9.77 -7.70
CA LEU A 189 17.24 9.95 -7.24
C LEU A 189 18.22 9.56 -8.33
#